data_2956965414080876c03fcd58a3094903
#
_entry.id   2956965414080876c03fcd58a3094903
#
_cell.length_a   1.000
_cell.length_b   1.000
_cell.length_c   1.000
_cell.angle_alpha   90.00
_cell.angle_beta   90.00
_cell.angle_gamma   90.00
#
_symmetry.space_group_name_H-M   'P 1'
#
loop_
_entity.id
_entity.type
_entity.pdbx_description
1 polymer ?
#
loop_
_entity_poly.entity_id
_entity_poly.type
_entity_poly.pdbx_seq_one_letter_code
_entity_poly.pdbx_strand_id
1 'polypeptide(L)'
;VVLSMIPGKVFRRFKNVHAQNLVQTSISGASYAAANAMILPIGIPVLMGRPDLLIPVLIGVTLATIVDGFLIYKVFDSPMFAATNPFPSGIATSETILALANRGKRSLLLFVGMGAGVAGKALGIPMDLFGVSWFGNVVAMLAFAVGSIVKGSLIPAWTAAVSVDGVVPTMITYLPHGAMIGAGLVSLVQAALVLSKKGKKIQEDTTSERTVSMNSMRKSLGLGFALYLGIALLLALITGIYSEMSVGKLVVWIVFAAFAAIASELVCGLSAMHSGWFPAMATALIFLMIGIMMGFPHMSLGILVAYTAATGPAFTDMAT
;
A
#
# COMPACT_ATOMS: atom_id res chain seq x y z
N VAL A 1 10.26 -10.85 -16.19
CA VAL A 1 11.51 -10.27 -16.76
C VAL A 1 12.58 -11.35 -16.87
N VAL A 2 13.00 -12.03 -15.78
CA VAL A 2 14.05 -13.09 -15.82
C VAL A 2 13.66 -14.22 -16.78
N LEU A 3 12.41 -14.68 -16.76
CA LEU A 3 11.90 -15.72 -17.67
C LEU A 3 11.98 -15.32 -19.16
N SER A 4 11.91 -14.02 -19.49
CA SER A 4 12.03 -13.55 -20.85
C SER A 4 13.46 -13.68 -21.43
N MET A 5 14.45 -13.94 -20.57
CA MET A 5 15.84 -14.21 -20.97
C MET A 5 16.06 -15.66 -21.45
N ILE A 6 15.11 -16.57 -21.14
CA ILE A 6 15.21 -17.98 -21.56
C ILE A 6 15.14 -18.05 -23.10
N PRO A 7 16.12 -18.68 -23.77
CA PRO A 7 16.08 -18.84 -25.22
C PRO A 7 14.94 -19.76 -25.64
N GLY A 8 14.04 -19.23 -26.48
CA GLY A 8 12.92 -20.01 -27.00
C GLY A 8 12.03 -19.17 -27.92
N LYS A 9 11.33 -19.83 -28.85
CA LYS A 9 10.40 -19.16 -29.78
C LYS A 9 9.22 -18.48 -29.04
N VAL A 10 8.74 -19.07 -27.95
CA VAL A 10 7.61 -18.57 -27.17
C VAL A 10 7.93 -17.21 -26.51
N PHE A 11 9.15 -17.03 -26.03
CA PHE A 11 9.57 -15.82 -25.33
C PHE A 11 10.17 -14.74 -26.26
N ARG A 12 10.24 -14.99 -27.57
CA ARG A 12 10.85 -14.07 -28.53
C ARG A 12 10.11 -12.72 -28.61
N ARG A 13 8.78 -12.72 -28.41
CA ARG A 13 7.95 -11.52 -28.37
C ARG A 13 8.19 -10.67 -27.12
N PHE A 14 8.63 -11.27 -26.02
CA PHE A 14 8.88 -10.59 -24.74
C PHE A 14 10.30 -10.02 -24.63
N LYS A 15 11.12 -10.08 -25.68
CA LYS A 15 12.46 -9.47 -25.70
C LYS A 15 12.44 -7.96 -25.90
N ASN A 16 11.34 -7.39 -26.33
CA ASN A 16 11.17 -5.97 -26.47
C ASN A 16 10.98 -5.33 -25.08
N VAL A 17 11.70 -4.25 -24.80
CA VAL A 17 11.64 -3.51 -23.52
C VAL A 17 10.21 -3.07 -23.20
N HIS A 18 9.45 -2.59 -24.19
CA HIS A 18 8.05 -2.20 -24.00
C HIS A 18 7.15 -3.38 -23.61
N ALA A 19 7.35 -4.54 -24.24
CA ALA A 19 6.61 -5.74 -23.87
C ALA A 19 6.98 -6.22 -22.46
N GLN A 20 8.25 -6.13 -22.07
CA GLN A 20 8.69 -6.47 -20.71
C GLN A 20 8.10 -5.52 -19.67
N ASN A 21 8.07 -4.22 -19.97
CA ASN A 21 7.44 -3.23 -19.09
C ASN A 21 5.94 -3.51 -18.91
N LEU A 22 5.22 -3.77 -20.00
CA LEU A 22 3.79 -4.08 -19.95
C LEU A 22 3.50 -5.34 -19.12
N VAL A 23 4.31 -6.39 -19.30
CA VAL A 23 4.19 -7.63 -18.52
C VAL A 23 4.52 -7.39 -17.05
N GLN A 24 5.57 -6.63 -16.76
CA GLN A 24 5.94 -6.29 -15.38
C GLN A 24 4.83 -5.51 -14.69
N THR A 25 4.31 -4.47 -15.31
CA THR A 25 3.20 -3.66 -14.78
C THR A 25 1.95 -4.51 -14.55
N SER A 26 1.60 -5.37 -15.51
CA SER A 26 0.43 -6.25 -15.38
C SER A 26 0.58 -7.26 -14.24
N ILE A 27 1.77 -7.85 -14.06
CA ILE A 27 2.04 -8.80 -12.98
C ILE A 27 2.08 -8.07 -11.63
N SER A 28 2.72 -6.91 -11.56
CA SER A 28 2.78 -6.09 -10.34
C SER A 28 1.38 -5.71 -9.90
N GLY A 29 0.59 -5.08 -10.76
CA GLY A 29 -0.76 -4.65 -10.44
C GLY A 29 -1.68 -5.82 -10.06
N ALA A 30 -1.62 -6.94 -10.80
CA ALA A 30 -2.43 -8.12 -10.47
C ALA A 30 -2.03 -8.74 -9.12
N SER A 31 -0.73 -8.87 -8.85
CA SER A 31 -0.23 -9.42 -7.59
C SER A 31 -0.58 -8.51 -6.41
N TYR A 32 -0.49 -7.22 -6.62
CA TYR A 32 -0.78 -6.22 -5.60
C TYR A 32 -2.27 -6.17 -5.27
N ALA A 33 -3.12 -6.12 -6.29
CA ALA A 33 -4.56 -6.17 -6.12
C ALA A 33 -5.00 -7.45 -5.41
N ALA A 34 -4.48 -8.61 -5.82
CA ALA A 34 -4.81 -9.88 -5.19
C ALA A 34 -4.35 -9.95 -3.73
N ALA A 35 -3.09 -9.62 -3.44
CA ALA A 35 -2.52 -9.80 -2.10
C ALA A 35 -2.98 -8.70 -1.13
N ASN A 36 -2.79 -7.44 -1.48
CA ASN A 36 -2.97 -6.33 -0.56
C ASN A 36 -4.39 -5.77 -0.57
N ALA A 37 -5.02 -5.68 -1.75
CA ALA A 37 -6.35 -5.12 -1.84
C ALA A 37 -7.48 -6.13 -1.59
N MET A 38 -7.24 -7.45 -1.77
CA MET A 38 -8.27 -8.47 -1.58
C MET A 38 -7.95 -9.42 -0.42
N ILE A 39 -6.85 -10.17 -0.47
CA ILE A 39 -6.59 -11.26 0.50
C ILE A 39 -6.40 -10.73 1.92
N LEU A 40 -5.60 -9.68 2.12
CA LEU A 40 -5.39 -9.11 3.45
C LEU A 40 -6.69 -8.57 4.08
N PRO A 41 -7.49 -7.74 3.39
CA PRO A 41 -8.74 -7.23 3.95
C PRO A 41 -9.76 -8.32 4.28
N ILE A 42 -9.90 -9.35 3.45
CA ILE A 42 -10.84 -10.45 3.74
C ILE A 42 -10.37 -11.36 4.88
N GLY A 43 -9.09 -11.33 5.22
CA GLY A 43 -8.58 -12.01 6.41
C GLY A 43 -9.11 -11.40 7.72
N ILE A 44 -9.49 -10.13 7.73
CA ILE A 44 -9.97 -9.42 8.94
C ILE A 44 -11.24 -10.06 9.51
N PRO A 45 -12.32 -10.28 8.73
CA PRO A 45 -13.49 -10.99 9.22
C PRO A 45 -13.20 -12.38 9.77
N VAL A 46 -12.29 -13.11 9.14
CA VAL A 46 -11.88 -14.45 9.60
C VAL A 46 -11.21 -14.36 10.97
N LEU A 47 -10.29 -13.41 11.16
CA LEU A 47 -9.64 -13.16 12.45
C LEU A 47 -10.62 -12.69 13.53
N MET A 48 -11.71 -12.03 13.14
CA MET A 48 -12.81 -11.63 14.05
C MET A 48 -13.78 -12.77 14.37
N GLY A 49 -13.54 -13.99 13.86
CA GLY A 49 -14.44 -15.14 14.07
C GLY A 49 -15.75 -15.06 13.27
N ARG A 50 -15.80 -14.24 12.21
CA ARG A 50 -16.97 -14.01 11.35
C ARG A 50 -16.69 -14.40 9.89
N PRO A 51 -16.47 -15.68 9.61
CA PRO A 51 -16.20 -16.15 8.23
C PRO A 51 -17.41 -15.95 7.30
N ASP A 52 -18.62 -15.78 7.82
CA ASP A 52 -19.84 -15.43 7.11
C ASP A 52 -19.72 -14.09 6.36
N LEU A 53 -18.91 -13.18 6.84
CA LEU A 53 -18.65 -11.87 6.22
C LEU A 53 -17.59 -11.90 5.13
N LEU A 54 -16.94 -13.02 4.87
CA LEU A 54 -15.89 -13.15 3.88
C LEU A 54 -16.37 -12.73 2.48
N ILE A 55 -17.49 -13.28 2.02
CA ILE A 55 -18.04 -12.95 0.70
C ILE A 55 -18.55 -11.50 0.63
N PRO A 56 -19.34 -10.98 1.59
CA PRO A 56 -19.71 -9.58 1.60
C PRO A 56 -18.51 -8.62 1.55
N VAL A 57 -17.49 -8.85 2.36
CA VAL A 57 -16.29 -8.01 2.36
C VAL A 57 -15.51 -8.14 1.05
N LEU A 58 -15.36 -9.36 0.51
CA LEU A 58 -14.72 -9.58 -0.79
C LEU A 58 -15.40 -8.78 -1.92
N ILE A 59 -16.73 -8.74 -1.95
CA ILE A 59 -17.48 -7.92 -2.91
C ILE A 59 -17.12 -6.44 -2.74
N GLY A 60 -17.18 -5.93 -1.52
CA GLY A 60 -16.88 -4.52 -1.24
C GLY A 60 -15.46 -4.11 -1.61
N VAL A 61 -14.45 -4.90 -1.21
CA VAL A 61 -13.05 -4.58 -1.51
C VAL A 61 -12.72 -4.75 -2.99
N THR A 62 -13.37 -5.68 -3.70
CA THR A 62 -13.23 -5.82 -5.16
C THR A 62 -13.77 -4.59 -5.89
N LEU A 63 -14.95 -4.11 -5.49
CA LEU A 63 -15.52 -2.89 -6.05
C LEU A 63 -14.64 -1.67 -5.74
N ALA A 64 -14.10 -1.59 -4.53
CA ALA A 64 -13.15 -0.53 -4.15
C ALA A 64 -11.92 -0.55 -5.08
N THR A 65 -11.30 -1.70 -5.29
CA THR A 65 -10.13 -1.86 -6.18
C THR A 65 -10.44 -1.43 -7.62
N ILE A 66 -11.67 -1.66 -8.11
CA ILE A 66 -12.09 -1.18 -9.44
C ILE A 66 -12.16 0.36 -9.46
N VAL A 67 -12.71 0.97 -8.40
CA VAL A 67 -12.77 2.43 -8.27
C VAL A 67 -11.34 3.01 -8.18
N ASP A 68 -10.45 2.37 -7.42
CA ASP A 68 -9.04 2.75 -7.30
C ASP A 68 -8.38 2.79 -8.69
N GLY A 69 -8.51 1.72 -9.48
CA GLY A 69 -7.97 1.67 -10.85
C GLY A 69 -8.52 2.77 -11.76
N PHE A 70 -9.81 3.08 -11.62
CA PHE A 70 -10.42 4.21 -12.33
C PHE A 70 -9.84 5.56 -11.89
N LEU A 71 -9.66 5.76 -10.58
CA LEU A 71 -9.08 6.99 -10.04
C LEU A 71 -7.63 7.17 -10.46
N ILE A 72 -6.80 6.13 -10.39
CA ILE A 72 -5.41 6.14 -10.88
C ILE A 72 -5.36 6.64 -12.32
N TYR A 73 -6.15 6.05 -13.19
CA TYR A 73 -6.21 6.45 -14.61
C TYR A 73 -6.60 7.92 -14.81
N LYS A 74 -7.50 8.44 -13.96
CA LYS A 74 -8.02 9.82 -14.07
C LYS A 74 -7.16 10.88 -13.39
N VAL A 75 -6.28 10.48 -12.47
CA VAL A 75 -5.53 11.40 -11.60
C VAL A 75 -4.03 11.40 -11.93
N PHE A 76 -3.53 10.39 -12.63
CA PHE A 76 -2.14 10.35 -13.08
C PHE A 76 -1.81 11.56 -13.97
N ASP A 77 -0.62 12.09 -13.82
CA ASP A 77 -0.11 13.32 -14.45
C ASP A 77 -0.96 14.57 -14.17
N SER A 78 -1.59 14.59 -13.00
CA SER A 78 -2.26 15.77 -12.44
C SER A 78 -1.28 16.62 -11.63
N PRO A 79 -1.69 17.83 -11.18
CA PRO A 79 -0.86 18.65 -10.30
C PRO A 79 -0.43 17.97 -8.99
N MET A 80 -1.22 17.01 -8.49
CA MET A 80 -0.89 16.24 -7.29
C MET A 80 0.02 15.04 -7.59
N PHE A 81 -0.20 14.36 -8.71
CA PHE A 81 0.49 13.13 -9.12
C PHE A 81 1.22 13.34 -10.45
N ALA A 82 2.10 14.33 -10.50
CA ALA A 82 2.81 14.68 -11.73
C ALA A 82 3.76 13.55 -12.17
N ALA A 83 3.76 13.22 -13.47
CA ALA A 83 4.64 12.22 -14.06
C ALA A 83 6.13 12.53 -13.88
N THR A 84 6.48 13.78 -13.62
CA THR A 84 7.85 14.26 -13.34
C THR A 84 8.32 14.00 -11.91
N ASN A 85 7.47 13.44 -11.03
CA ASN A 85 7.86 13.11 -9.66
C ASN A 85 8.85 11.93 -9.63
N PRO A 86 9.57 11.72 -8.49
CA PRO A 86 10.70 10.80 -8.44
C PRO A 86 10.33 9.32 -8.70
N PHE A 87 9.16 8.84 -8.28
CA PHE A 87 8.74 7.44 -8.43
C PHE A 87 9.88 6.43 -8.19
N PRO A 88 10.46 6.32 -6.97
CA PRO A 88 11.68 5.54 -6.74
C PRO A 88 11.53 4.06 -7.10
N SER A 89 10.38 3.46 -6.82
CA SER A 89 10.10 2.06 -7.14
C SER A 89 10.02 1.83 -8.65
N GLY A 90 9.40 2.76 -9.39
CA GLY A 90 9.33 2.73 -10.85
C GLY A 90 10.70 2.86 -11.50
N ILE A 91 11.56 3.75 -10.99
CA ILE A 91 12.95 3.88 -11.46
C ILE A 91 13.71 2.55 -11.25
N ALA A 92 13.60 1.93 -10.08
CA ALA A 92 14.24 0.65 -9.80
C ALA A 92 13.77 -0.46 -10.74
N THR A 93 12.47 -0.51 -11.01
CA THR A 93 11.86 -1.46 -11.94
C THR A 93 12.35 -1.23 -13.37
N SER A 94 12.37 0.02 -13.82
CA SER A 94 12.85 0.37 -15.16
C SER A 94 14.33 0.05 -15.35
N GLU A 95 15.18 0.35 -14.36
CA GLU A 95 16.61 0.01 -14.39
C GLU A 95 16.81 -1.52 -14.41
N THR A 96 15.96 -2.28 -13.73
CA THR A 96 15.99 -3.74 -13.77
C THR A 96 15.66 -4.26 -15.18
N ILE A 97 14.64 -3.74 -15.83
CA ILE A 97 14.25 -4.11 -17.20
C ILE A 97 15.38 -3.75 -18.18
N LEU A 98 15.94 -2.55 -18.08
CA LEU A 98 17.02 -2.09 -18.93
C LEU A 98 18.31 -2.89 -18.71
N ALA A 99 18.66 -3.23 -17.48
CA ALA A 99 19.82 -4.06 -17.18
C ALA A 99 19.71 -5.45 -17.83
N LEU A 100 18.52 -6.03 -17.85
CA LEU A 100 18.27 -7.33 -18.48
C LEU A 100 18.23 -7.25 -20.01
N ALA A 101 17.69 -6.17 -20.57
CA ALA A 101 17.63 -5.95 -22.00
C ALA A 101 19.03 -5.72 -22.62
N ASN A 102 19.87 -4.95 -21.96
CA ASN A 102 21.17 -4.52 -22.47
C ASN A 102 22.32 -5.50 -22.23
N ARG A 103 22.10 -6.62 -21.55
CA ARG A 103 23.06 -7.71 -21.30
C ARG A 103 24.49 -7.25 -20.93
N GLY A 104 24.62 -6.17 -20.17
CA GLY A 104 25.92 -5.62 -19.75
C GLY A 104 26.33 -5.98 -18.33
N LYS A 105 27.36 -5.30 -17.80
CA LYS A 105 27.82 -5.44 -16.41
C LYS A 105 26.69 -5.19 -15.38
N ARG A 106 25.70 -4.36 -15.72
CA ARG A 106 24.52 -4.09 -14.90
C ARG A 106 23.65 -5.34 -14.69
N SER A 107 23.53 -6.19 -15.72
CA SER A 107 22.79 -7.46 -15.60
C SER A 107 23.50 -8.44 -14.66
N LEU A 108 24.84 -8.42 -14.61
CA LEU A 108 25.60 -9.23 -13.66
C LEU A 108 25.33 -8.82 -12.20
N LEU A 109 25.23 -7.53 -11.93
CA LEU A 109 24.88 -7.02 -10.57
C LEU A 109 23.53 -7.54 -10.09
N LEU A 110 22.57 -7.68 -11.00
CA LEU A 110 21.25 -8.22 -10.69
C LEU A 110 21.32 -9.70 -10.28
N PHE A 111 22.12 -10.50 -10.98
CA PHE A 111 22.36 -11.91 -10.61
C PHE A 111 23.15 -12.05 -9.30
N VAL A 112 24.14 -11.19 -9.06
CA VAL A 112 24.87 -11.12 -7.78
C VAL A 112 23.92 -10.78 -6.64
N GLY A 113 23.06 -9.76 -6.81
CA GLY A 113 22.02 -9.39 -5.82
C GLY A 113 21.04 -10.53 -5.55
N MET A 114 20.60 -11.21 -6.60
CA MET A 114 19.71 -12.36 -6.47
C MET A 114 20.38 -13.53 -5.72
N GLY A 115 21.63 -13.83 -6.07
CA GLY A 115 22.41 -14.85 -5.35
C GLY A 115 22.65 -14.50 -3.87
N ALA A 116 23.00 -13.25 -3.59
CA ALA A 116 23.15 -12.75 -2.22
C ALA A 116 21.82 -12.83 -1.44
N GLY A 117 20.69 -12.50 -2.10
CA GLY A 117 19.35 -12.61 -1.53
C GLY A 117 19.00 -14.05 -1.15
N VAL A 118 19.24 -14.99 -2.05
CA VAL A 118 19.01 -16.43 -1.78
C VAL A 118 19.89 -16.94 -0.66
N ALA A 119 21.19 -16.59 -0.67
CA ALA A 119 22.12 -16.99 0.37
C ALA A 119 21.73 -16.38 1.73
N GLY A 120 21.40 -15.10 1.77
CA GLY A 120 20.94 -14.43 3.00
C GLY A 120 19.65 -15.06 3.55
N LYS A 121 18.70 -15.39 2.70
CA LYS A 121 17.48 -16.09 3.12
C LYS A 121 17.78 -17.48 3.68
N ALA A 122 18.68 -18.23 3.05
CA ALA A 122 19.11 -19.53 3.55
C ALA A 122 19.82 -19.44 4.92
N LEU A 123 20.50 -18.34 5.19
CA LEU A 123 21.14 -18.06 6.49
C LEU A 123 20.17 -17.49 7.55
N GLY A 124 18.88 -17.40 7.23
CA GLY A 124 17.87 -16.86 8.15
C GLY A 124 17.85 -15.33 8.28
N ILE A 125 18.60 -14.62 7.42
CA ILE A 125 18.58 -13.16 7.41
C ILE A 125 17.26 -12.68 6.76
N PRO A 126 16.51 -11.77 7.38
CA PRO A 126 15.29 -11.21 6.80
C PRO A 126 15.64 -10.29 5.61
N MET A 127 15.76 -10.87 4.43
CA MET A 127 16.23 -10.18 3.20
C MET A 127 15.27 -9.14 2.68
N ASP A 128 13.99 -9.17 3.11
CA ASP A 128 12.99 -8.15 2.81
C ASP A 128 13.43 -6.74 3.25
N LEU A 129 14.33 -6.68 4.24
CA LEU A 129 14.94 -5.45 4.74
C LEU A 129 15.82 -4.72 3.72
N PHE A 130 16.57 -5.46 2.93
CA PHE A 130 17.60 -4.87 2.05
C PHE A 130 17.00 -4.26 0.79
N GLY A 131 15.91 -4.81 0.26
CA GLY A 131 15.25 -4.26 -0.93
C GLY A 131 14.53 -2.95 -0.65
N VAL A 132 13.92 -2.83 0.52
CA VAL A 132 13.05 -1.71 0.90
C VAL A 132 13.86 -0.49 1.37
N SER A 133 15.05 -0.70 1.96
CA SER A 133 15.87 0.38 2.51
C SER A 133 16.47 1.35 1.47
N TRP A 134 16.55 0.94 0.20
CA TRP A 134 17.16 1.76 -0.85
C TRP A 134 16.20 2.75 -1.51
N PHE A 135 14.89 2.54 -1.43
CA PHE A 135 13.88 3.28 -2.18
C PHE A 135 12.89 4.05 -1.31
N GLY A 136 12.93 3.84 0.01
CA GLY A 136 11.99 4.43 0.94
C GLY A 136 12.53 5.67 1.66
N ASN A 137 11.67 6.23 2.50
CA ASN A 137 12.08 7.16 3.52
C ASN A 137 13.03 6.45 4.49
N VAL A 138 14.29 6.90 4.54
CA VAL A 138 15.35 6.25 5.32
C VAL A 138 14.94 6.03 6.79
N VAL A 139 14.28 7.00 7.41
CA VAL A 139 13.86 6.89 8.82
C VAL A 139 12.77 5.84 9.01
N ALA A 140 11.75 5.84 8.15
CA ALA A 140 10.66 4.85 8.19
C ALA A 140 11.19 3.44 7.90
N MET A 141 12.11 3.32 6.96
CA MET A 141 12.74 2.05 6.60
C MET A 141 13.66 1.51 7.68
N LEU A 142 14.46 2.36 8.31
CA LEU A 142 15.27 1.96 9.47
C LEU A 142 14.40 1.48 10.63
N ALA A 143 13.28 2.17 10.91
CA ALA A 143 12.36 1.74 11.96
C ALA A 143 11.70 0.39 11.61
N PHE A 144 11.28 0.17 10.37
CA PHE A 144 10.76 -1.11 9.90
C PHE A 144 11.83 -2.20 9.93
N ALA A 145 13.06 -1.88 9.50
CA ALA A 145 14.20 -2.78 9.51
C ALA A 145 14.53 -3.23 10.93
N VAL A 146 14.67 -2.29 11.86
CA VAL A 146 14.93 -2.57 13.28
C VAL A 146 13.80 -3.44 13.85
N GLY A 147 12.53 -3.08 13.60
CA GLY A 147 11.39 -3.86 14.04
C GLY A 147 11.40 -5.30 13.52
N SER A 148 11.75 -5.49 12.24
CA SER A 148 11.82 -6.82 11.63
C SER A 148 13.00 -7.65 12.11
N ILE A 149 14.17 -7.04 12.35
CA ILE A 149 15.33 -7.70 12.95
C ILE A 149 15.00 -8.12 14.39
N VAL A 150 14.40 -7.24 15.17
CA VAL A 150 13.98 -7.54 16.55
C VAL A 150 13.00 -8.71 16.55
N LYS A 151 12.00 -8.68 15.69
CA LYS A 151 11.02 -9.78 15.58
C LYS A 151 11.65 -11.09 15.10
N GLY A 152 12.47 -11.06 14.06
CA GLY A 152 12.97 -12.28 13.40
C GLY A 152 14.16 -12.92 14.10
N SER A 153 15.06 -12.13 14.69
CA SER A 153 16.34 -12.60 15.20
C SER A 153 16.50 -12.44 16.72
N LEU A 154 16.03 -11.33 17.27
CA LEU A 154 16.21 -11.04 18.69
C LEU A 154 15.09 -11.57 19.58
N ILE A 155 13.84 -11.58 19.10
CA ILE A 155 12.73 -12.08 19.93
C ILE A 155 12.89 -13.56 20.29
N PRO A 156 13.25 -14.49 19.37
CA PRO A 156 13.50 -15.89 19.74
C PRO A 156 14.61 -16.07 20.79
N ALA A 157 15.68 -15.28 20.67
CA ALA A 157 16.75 -15.29 21.67
C ALA A 157 16.35 -14.62 23.00
N TRP A 158 15.58 -13.55 22.93
CA TRP A 158 15.09 -12.82 24.09
C TRP A 158 13.92 -13.52 24.77
N THR A 159 13.05 -14.24 24.04
CA THR A 159 11.98 -15.03 24.67
C THR A 159 12.55 -16.10 25.60
N ALA A 160 13.68 -16.69 25.25
CA ALA A 160 14.38 -17.64 26.12
C ALA A 160 15.01 -16.95 27.35
N ALA A 161 15.46 -15.69 27.22
CA ALA A 161 16.19 -14.95 28.27
C ALA A 161 15.28 -14.08 29.17
N VAL A 162 14.13 -13.64 28.68
CA VAL A 162 13.25 -12.64 29.36
C VAL A 162 11.88 -13.23 29.72
N SER A 163 11.62 -14.48 29.38
CA SER A 163 10.39 -15.15 29.80
C SER A 163 10.45 -15.45 31.30
N VAL A 164 9.71 -14.68 32.09
CA VAL A 164 9.40 -15.06 33.48
C VAL A 164 8.18 -15.98 33.38
N ASP A 165 8.34 -17.22 33.88
CA ASP A 165 7.28 -18.27 33.83
C ASP A 165 6.76 -18.62 32.43
N GLY A 166 7.58 -18.49 31.38
CA GLY A 166 7.18 -18.81 30.01
C GLY A 166 6.34 -17.73 29.32
N VAL A 167 6.10 -16.59 29.96
CA VAL A 167 5.32 -15.47 29.38
C VAL A 167 6.25 -14.37 28.89
N VAL A 168 6.21 -14.10 27.59
CA VAL A 168 6.94 -12.98 26.98
C VAL A 168 6.23 -11.66 27.33
N PRO A 169 6.95 -10.63 27.84
CA PRO A 169 6.34 -9.34 28.09
C PRO A 169 5.66 -8.80 26.82
N THR A 170 4.40 -8.40 26.95
CA THR A 170 3.55 -7.89 25.85
C THR A 170 4.23 -6.75 25.08
N MET A 171 5.01 -5.93 25.77
CA MET A 171 5.75 -4.82 25.19
C MET A 171 6.76 -5.29 24.11
N ILE A 172 7.46 -6.40 24.36
CA ILE A 172 8.44 -6.96 23.42
C ILE A 172 7.75 -7.58 22.21
N THR A 173 6.61 -8.26 22.42
CA THR A 173 5.83 -8.88 21.38
C THR A 173 5.29 -7.84 20.38
N TYR A 174 4.90 -6.66 20.86
CA TYR A 174 4.33 -5.60 20.02
C TYR A 174 5.31 -4.51 19.57
N LEU A 175 6.58 -4.57 19.98
CA LEU A 175 7.61 -3.61 19.58
C LEU A 175 7.72 -3.44 18.04
N PRO A 176 7.74 -4.52 17.22
CA PRO A 176 7.80 -4.38 15.77
C PRO A 176 6.56 -3.69 15.20
N HIS A 177 5.39 -3.97 15.75
CA HIS A 177 4.14 -3.32 15.33
C HIS A 177 4.16 -1.82 15.65
N GLY A 178 4.64 -1.45 16.84
CA GLY A 178 4.83 -0.06 17.24
C GLY A 178 5.83 0.67 16.32
N ALA A 179 6.94 0.03 15.95
CA ALA A 179 7.91 0.58 15.02
C ALA A 179 7.30 0.82 13.63
N MET A 180 6.51 -0.12 13.12
CA MET A 180 5.80 0.03 11.84
C MET A 180 4.77 1.16 11.87
N ILE A 181 3.98 1.25 12.94
CA ILE A 181 2.98 2.33 13.13
C ILE A 181 3.69 3.69 13.19
N GLY A 182 4.77 3.78 13.98
CA GLY A 182 5.57 5.00 14.09
C GLY A 182 6.17 5.43 12.75
N ALA A 183 6.71 4.50 11.98
CA ALA A 183 7.22 4.74 10.63
C ALA A 183 6.10 5.26 9.70
N GLY A 184 4.91 4.66 9.79
CA GLY A 184 3.74 5.09 9.04
C GLY A 184 3.30 6.51 9.40
N LEU A 185 3.22 6.83 10.69
CA LEU A 185 2.88 8.18 11.16
C LEU A 185 3.88 9.24 10.67
N VAL A 186 5.18 8.93 10.72
CA VAL A 186 6.23 9.82 10.18
C VAL A 186 6.02 10.05 8.68
N SER A 187 5.71 9.01 7.92
CA SER A 187 5.44 9.11 6.48
C SER A 187 4.19 9.94 6.18
N LEU A 188 3.13 9.79 6.98
CA LEU A 188 1.91 10.60 6.89
C LEU A 188 2.21 12.10 7.12
N VAL A 189 2.97 12.41 8.18
CA VAL A 189 3.39 13.79 8.47
C VAL A 189 4.22 14.36 7.32
N GLN A 190 5.15 13.57 6.78
CA GLN A 190 5.98 14.00 5.65
C GLN A 190 5.15 14.22 4.38
N ALA A 191 4.20 13.34 4.08
CA ALA A 191 3.27 13.53 2.97
C ALA A 191 2.45 14.82 3.13
N ALA A 192 1.92 15.07 4.33
CA ALA A 192 1.18 16.30 4.64
C ALA A 192 2.06 17.56 4.50
N LEU A 193 3.32 17.49 4.94
CA LEU A 193 4.28 18.59 4.78
C LEU A 193 4.64 18.85 3.32
N VAL A 194 4.82 17.80 2.52
CA VAL A 194 5.06 17.91 1.07
C VAL A 194 3.87 18.53 0.38
N LEU A 195 2.65 18.11 0.71
CA LEU A 195 1.42 18.68 0.19
C LEU A 195 1.26 20.15 0.54
N SER A 196 1.53 20.54 1.78
CA SER A 196 1.42 21.93 2.23
C SER A 196 2.46 22.85 1.56
N LYS A 197 3.68 22.35 1.33
CA LYS A 197 4.74 23.08 0.62
C LYS A 197 4.47 23.18 -0.88
N LYS A 198 3.97 22.10 -1.50
CA LYS A 198 3.60 22.09 -2.92
C LYS A 198 2.36 22.91 -3.21
N GLY A 199 1.43 23.04 -2.26
CA GLY A 199 0.27 23.91 -2.42
C GLY A 199 0.64 25.35 -2.75
N LYS A 200 1.77 25.84 -2.23
CA LYS A 200 2.33 27.16 -2.59
C LYS A 200 3.11 27.17 -3.91
N LYS A 201 3.84 26.08 -4.26
CA LYS A 201 4.61 25.98 -5.50
C LYS A 201 3.78 25.57 -6.72
N ILE A 202 2.70 24.81 -6.54
CA ILE A 202 1.80 24.40 -7.63
C ILE A 202 1.15 25.61 -8.32
N GLN A 203 1.05 26.73 -7.59
CA GLN A 203 0.52 27.99 -8.15
C GLN A 203 1.55 28.73 -9.01
N GLU A 204 2.85 28.47 -8.86
CA GLU A 204 3.93 29.09 -9.63
C GLU A 204 4.39 28.30 -10.85
N ASP A 205 4.19 26.96 -10.85
CA ASP A 205 4.66 26.04 -11.92
C ASP A 205 3.57 25.75 -12.97
N THR A 206 2.81 26.77 -13.36
CA THR A 206 1.69 26.66 -14.34
C THR A 206 2.17 26.49 -15.79
N THR A 207 3.46 26.27 -16.06
CA THR A 207 4.03 26.27 -17.41
C THR A 207 4.38 24.88 -17.96
N SER A 208 4.26 23.78 -17.23
CA SER A 208 4.40 22.46 -17.81
C SER A 208 3.05 21.95 -18.31
N GLU A 209 2.97 21.57 -19.58
CA GLU A 209 1.82 20.90 -20.19
C GLU A 209 1.53 19.59 -19.47
N ARG A 210 0.64 19.63 -18.47
CA ARG A 210 0.16 18.45 -17.77
C ARG A 210 -1.06 17.90 -18.48
N THR A 211 -1.13 16.58 -18.58
CA THR A 211 -2.24 15.89 -19.26
C THR A 211 -3.58 16.08 -18.54
N VAL A 212 -3.54 16.20 -17.18
CA VAL A 212 -4.74 16.34 -16.35
C VAL A 212 -4.76 17.69 -15.63
N SER A 213 -5.81 18.48 -15.90
CA SER A 213 -6.01 19.77 -15.24
C SER A 213 -6.47 19.61 -13.78
N MET A 214 -6.23 20.63 -12.94
CA MET A 214 -6.69 20.68 -11.54
C MET A 214 -8.21 20.48 -11.42
N ASN A 215 -8.98 21.06 -12.33
CA ASN A 215 -10.44 20.92 -12.31
C ASN A 215 -10.88 19.50 -12.67
N SER A 216 -10.22 18.85 -13.64
CA SER A 216 -10.49 17.47 -14.00
C SER A 216 -10.15 16.53 -12.83
N MET A 217 -9.00 16.74 -12.20
CA MET A 217 -8.59 15.97 -11.01
C MET A 217 -9.62 16.09 -9.87
N ARG A 218 -10.04 17.32 -9.53
CA ARG A 218 -11.05 17.55 -8.48
C ARG A 218 -12.38 16.87 -8.79
N LYS A 219 -12.84 16.92 -10.04
CA LYS A 219 -14.07 16.23 -10.47
C LYS A 219 -13.92 14.72 -10.34
N SER A 220 -12.79 14.17 -10.74
CA SER A 220 -12.51 12.73 -10.63
C SER A 220 -12.44 12.27 -9.18
N LEU A 221 -11.78 13.02 -8.30
CA LEU A 221 -11.74 12.73 -6.86
C LEU A 221 -13.14 12.86 -6.22
N GLY A 222 -13.94 13.85 -6.63
CA GLY A 222 -15.32 13.98 -6.17
C GLY A 222 -16.19 12.80 -6.60
N LEU A 223 -16.05 12.34 -7.86
CA LEU A 223 -16.72 11.15 -8.33
C LEU A 223 -16.24 9.89 -7.59
N GLY A 224 -14.94 9.75 -7.38
CA GLY A 224 -14.37 8.66 -6.58
C GLY A 224 -14.95 8.62 -5.17
N PHE A 225 -15.02 9.77 -4.49
CA PHE A 225 -15.64 9.86 -3.18
C PHE A 225 -17.11 9.42 -3.20
N ALA A 226 -17.89 9.83 -4.22
CA ALA A 226 -19.28 9.39 -4.38
C ALA A 226 -19.40 7.88 -4.61
N LEU A 227 -18.49 7.28 -5.38
CA LEU A 227 -18.44 5.83 -5.58
C LEU A 227 -18.06 5.11 -4.28
N TYR A 228 -17.11 5.62 -3.51
CA TYR A 228 -16.76 5.07 -2.19
C TYR A 228 -17.91 5.18 -1.19
N LEU A 229 -18.70 6.26 -1.23
CA LEU A 229 -19.95 6.34 -0.44
C LEU A 229 -20.93 5.22 -0.83
N GLY A 230 -21.10 4.96 -2.12
CA GLY A 230 -21.94 3.87 -2.62
C GLY A 230 -21.45 2.50 -2.14
N ILE A 231 -20.14 2.26 -2.17
CA ILE A 231 -19.55 1.00 -1.72
C ILE A 231 -19.68 0.87 -0.19
N ALA A 232 -19.45 1.93 0.58
CA ALA A 232 -19.62 1.92 2.03
C ALA A 232 -21.09 1.63 2.42
N LEU A 233 -22.05 2.21 1.69
CA LEU A 233 -23.47 1.89 1.87
C LEU A 233 -23.76 0.43 1.53
N LEU A 234 -23.27 -0.06 0.39
CA LEU A 234 -23.42 -1.46 0.00
C LEU A 234 -22.82 -2.39 1.07
N LEU A 235 -21.60 -2.13 1.53
CA LEU A 235 -20.96 -2.90 2.61
C LEU A 235 -21.83 -2.89 3.86
N ALA A 236 -22.36 -1.75 4.28
CA ALA A 236 -23.22 -1.66 5.43
C ALA A 236 -24.47 -2.54 5.32
N LEU A 237 -25.04 -2.63 4.10
CA LEU A 237 -26.23 -3.44 3.83
C LEU A 237 -25.94 -4.94 3.78
N ILE A 238 -24.91 -5.36 2.99
CA ILE A 238 -24.63 -6.78 2.80
C ILE A 238 -23.95 -7.45 3.98
N THR A 239 -23.27 -6.68 4.83
CA THR A 239 -22.68 -7.19 6.09
C THR A 239 -23.62 -7.13 7.28
N GLY A 240 -24.73 -6.41 7.16
CA GLY A 240 -25.73 -6.31 8.23
C GLY A 240 -25.37 -5.34 9.36
N ILE A 241 -24.26 -4.58 9.28
CA ILE A 241 -23.84 -3.64 10.34
C ILE A 241 -24.85 -2.50 10.56
N TYR A 242 -25.74 -2.27 9.62
CA TYR A 242 -26.83 -1.30 9.79
C TYR A 242 -27.72 -1.62 11.00
N SER A 243 -27.82 -2.90 11.38
CA SER A 243 -28.62 -3.32 12.54
C SER A 243 -27.93 -3.08 13.89
N GLU A 244 -26.62 -2.84 13.88
CA GLU A 244 -25.82 -2.67 15.11
C GLU A 244 -25.75 -1.20 15.57
N MET A 245 -26.27 -0.26 14.78
CA MET A 245 -26.16 1.16 15.09
C MET A 245 -27.42 1.94 14.69
N SER A 246 -27.62 3.09 15.35
CA SER A 246 -28.69 4.01 14.95
C SER A 246 -28.49 4.55 13.55
N VAL A 247 -29.57 4.96 12.89
CA VAL A 247 -29.53 5.51 11.52
C VAL A 247 -28.56 6.69 11.41
N GLY A 248 -28.56 7.59 12.39
CA GLY A 248 -27.62 8.72 12.40
C GLY A 248 -26.16 8.26 12.47
N LYS A 249 -25.87 7.26 13.32
CA LYS A 249 -24.53 6.69 13.44
C LYS A 249 -24.10 5.93 12.18
N LEU A 250 -25.02 5.26 11.52
CA LEU A 250 -24.80 4.59 10.25
C LEU A 250 -24.42 5.59 9.14
N VAL A 251 -25.13 6.70 9.03
CA VAL A 251 -24.80 7.77 8.07
C VAL A 251 -23.39 8.31 8.32
N VAL A 252 -23.06 8.59 9.58
CA VAL A 252 -21.72 9.04 9.97
C VAL A 252 -20.66 7.98 9.60
N TRP A 253 -20.93 6.71 9.83
CA TRP A 253 -20.02 5.62 9.47
C TRP A 253 -19.79 5.55 7.95
N ILE A 254 -20.84 5.62 7.15
CA ILE A 254 -20.75 5.58 5.67
C ILE A 254 -19.88 6.72 5.15
N VAL A 255 -20.13 7.96 5.62
CA VAL A 255 -19.37 9.14 5.21
C VAL A 255 -17.93 9.01 5.67
N PHE A 256 -17.69 8.57 6.89
CA PHE A 256 -16.36 8.39 7.45
C PHE A 256 -15.59 7.28 6.72
N ALA A 257 -16.22 6.15 6.42
CA ALA A 257 -15.59 5.06 5.68
C ALA A 257 -15.17 5.49 4.26
N ALA A 258 -16.03 6.22 3.55
CA ALA A 258 -15.71 6.76 2.24
C ALA A 258 -14.57 7.79 2.30
N PHE A 259 -14.57 8.66 3.33
CA PHE A 259 -13.48 9.60 3.56
C PHE A 259 -12.17 8.87 3.87
N ALA A 260 -12.22 7.87 4.74
CA ALA A 260 -11.07 7.06 5.11
C ALA A 260 -10.48 6.31 3.90
N ALA A 261 -11.33 5.78 3.02
CA ALA A 261 -10.91 5.11 1.79
C ALA A 261 -10.12 6.06 0.88
N ILE A 262 -10.70 7.19 0.48
CA ILE A 262 -10.04 8.14 -0.43
C ILE A 262 -8.81 8.80 0.21
N ALA A 263 -8.85 9.08 1.51
CA ALA A 263 -7.72 9.66 2.23
C ALA A 263 -6.56 8.66 2.32
N SER A 264 -6.84 7.38 2.60
CA SER A 264 -5.85 6.31 2.61
C SER A 264 -5.16 6.18 1.25
N GLU A 265 -5.94 6.15 0.18
CA GLU A 265 -5.47 6.07 -1.19
C GLU A 265 -4.54 7.24 -1.55
N LEU A 266 -4.99 8.48 -1.31
CA LEU A 266 -4.20 9.67 -1.62
C LEU A 266 -2.90 9.73 -0.82
N VAL A 267 -2.96 9.44 0.47
CA VAL A 267 -1.78 9.47 1.35
C VAL A 267 -0.78 8.39 0.97
N CYS A 268 -1.26 7.17 0.71
CA CYS A 268 -0.39 6.06 0.29
C CYS A 268 0.27 6.35 -1.06
N GLY A 269 -0.49 6.86 -2.04
CA GLY A 269 0.04 7.22 -3.35
C GLY A 269 1.09 8.33 -3.29
N LEU A 270 0.83 9.40 -2.53
CA LEU A 270 1.78 10.49 -2.35
C LEU A 270 3.06 10.03 -1.63
N SER A 271 2.92 9.21 -0.60
CA SER A 271 4.07 8.61 0.09
C SER A 271 4.89 7.74 -0.85
N ALA A 272 4.25 6.83 -1.58
CA ALA A 272 4.92 5.92 -2.51
C ALA A 272 5.66 6.67 -3.62
N MET A 273 5.02 7.70 -4.19
CA MET A 273 5.58 8.52 -5.25
C MET A 273 6.86 9.27 -4.82
N HIS A 274 6.95 9.69 -3.56
CA HIS A 274 8.08 10.47 -3.07
C HIS A 274 9.13 9.65 -2.33
N SER A 275 8.70 8.62 -1.59
CA SER A 275 9.57 7.84 -0.72
C SER A 275 9.74 6.38 -1.15
N GLY A 276 8.94 5.91 -2.12
CA GLY A 276 8.91 4.51 -2.51
C GLY A 276 8.27 3.59 -1.47
N TRP A 277 7.70 4.15 -0.40
CA TRP A 277 7.04 3.40 0.67
C TRP A 277 5.62 3.90 0.90
N PHE A 278 4.70 2.98 1.20
CA PHE A 278 3.29 3.29 1.39
C PHE A 278 2.81 2.90 2.80
N PRO A 279 2.22 3.84 3.55
CA PRO A 279 1.82 3.62 4.94
C PRO A 279 0.40 3.04 5.07
N ALA A 280 -0.01 2.07 4.23
CA ALA A 280 -1.38 1.55 4.21
C ALA A 280 -1.85 1.00 5.57
N MET A 281 -1.00 0.24 6.26
CA MET A 281 -1.31 -0.26 7.61
C MET A 281 -1.47 0.88 8.61
N ALA A 282 -0.62 1.90 8.54
CA ALA A 282 -0.70 3.04 9.45
C ALA A 282 -1.96 3.87 9.21
N THR A 283 -2.35 4.09 7.94
CA THR A 283 -3.59 4.81 7.63
C THR A 283 -4.81 4.03 8.12
N ALA A 284 -4.89 2.73 7.86
CA ALA A 284 -5.98 1.89 8.33
C ALA A 284 -6.09 1.89 9.87
N LEU A 285 -4.96 1.84 10.59
CA LEU A 285 -4.94 1.91 12.05
C LEU A 285 -5.36 3.28 12.58
N ILE A 286 -4.95 4.37 11.93
CA ILE A 286 -5.39 5.73 12.33
C ILE A 286 -6.91 5.85 12.18
N PHE A 287 -7.47 5.41 11.06
CA PHE A 287 -8.92 5.44 10.86
C PHE A 287 -9.65 4.50 11.81
N LEU A 288 -9.06 3.35 12.16
CA LEU A 288 -9.57 2.48 13.22
C LEU A 288 -9.63 3.21 14.57
N MET A 289 -8.55 3.87 14.97
CA MET A 289 -8.49 4.62 16.23
C MET A 289 -9.54 5.73 16.28
N ILE A 290 -9.68 6.50 15.19
CA ILE A 290 -10.71 7.53 15.10
C ILE A 290 -12.10 6.89 15.17
N GLY A 291 -12.33 5.78 14.49
CA GLY A 291 -13.59 5.04 14.53
C GLY A 291 -13.94 4.53 15.94
N ILE A 292 -12.95 4.07 16.71
CA ILE A 292 -13.11 3.70 18.13
C ILE A 292 -13.51 4.93 18.95
N MET A 293 -12.85 6.07 18.77
CA MET A 293 -13.19 7.32 19.45
C MET A 293 -14.60 7.81 19.12
N MET A 294 -15.07 7.57 17.88
CA MET A 294 -16.44 7.85 17.45
C MET A 294 -17.45 6.83 18.01
N GLY A 295 -16.99 5.78 18.69
CA GLY A 295 -17.81 4.77 19.33
C GLY A 295 -18.52 3.84 18.34
N PHE A 296 -17.91 3.51 17.21
CA PHE A 296 -18.46 2.53 16.29
C PHE A 296 -18.43 1.11 16.88
N PRO A 297 -19.41 0.24 16.57
CA PRO A 297 -19.40 -1.17 16.98
C PRO A 297 -18.19 -1.94 16.43
N HIS A 298 -17.78 -3.00 17.13
CA HIS A 298 -16.60 -3.78 16.76
C HIS A 298 -16.63 -4.31 15.33
N MET A 299 -17.80 -4.80 14.88
CA MET A 299 -17.94 -5.33 13.51
C MET A 299 -17.77 -4.24 12.46
N SER A 300 -18.40 -3.09 12.67
CA SER A 300 -18.27 -1.95 11.74
C SER A 300 -16.84 -1.38 11.71
N LEU A 301 -16.08 -1.49 12.80
CA LEU A 301 -14.65 -1.17 12.84
C LEU A 301 -13.84 -2.15 12.02
N GLY A 302 -14.09 -3.45 12.11
CA GLY A 302 -13.43 -4.47 11.31
C GLY A 302 -13.63 -4.26 9.80
N ILE A 303 -14.88 -3.96 9.40
CA ILE A 303 -15.22 -3.67 8.01
C ILE A 303 -14.57 -2.36 7.53
N LEU A 304 -14.53 -1.33 8.39
CA LEU A 304 -13.84 -0.08 8.11
C LEU A 304 -12.35 -0.31 7.82
N VAL A 305 -11.67 -1.13 8.66
CA VAL A 305 -10.26 -1.46 8.47
C VAL A 305 -10.05 -2.27 7.19
N ALA A 306 -10.89 -3.27 6.91
CA ALA A 306 -10.83 -4.04 5.69
C ALA A 306 -10.97 -3.14 4.44
N TYR A 307 -11.91 -2.22 4.49
CA TYR A 307 -12.19 -1.29 3.40
C TYR A 307 -11.04 -0.30 3.17
N THR A 308 -10.54 0.34 4.24
CA THR A 308 -9.41 1.28 4.15
C THR A 308 -8.10 0.61 3.78
N ALA A 309 -7.88 -0.62 4.24
CA ALA A 309 -6.69 -1.39 3.87
C ALA A 309 -6.71 -1.81 2.39
N ALA A 310 -7.89 -2.02 1.82
CA ALA A 310 -8.03 -2.35 0.40
C ALA A 310 -7.70 -1.16 -0.51
N THR A 311 -8.14 0.05 -0.15
CA THR A 311 -7.99 1.25 -0.99
C THR A 311 -6.60 1.90 -0.90
N GLY A 312 -5.92 1.84 0.24
CA GLY A 312 -4.60 2.46 0.42
C GLY A 312 -3.53 1.99 -0.58
N PRO A 313 -3.46 0.71 -0.91
CA PRO A 313 -2.43 0.16 -1.76
C PRO A 313 -2.50 0.53 -3.25
N ALA A 314 -3.66 0.83 -3.80
CA ALA A 314 -3.84 0.94 -5.24
C ALA A 314 -3.01 2.06 -5.90
N PHE A 315 -2.97 3.25 -5.31
CA PHE A 315 -2.13 4.35 -5.81
C PHE A 315 -0.63 4.08 -5.67
N THR A 316 -0.23 3.06 -4.92
CA THR A 316 1.16 2.64 -4.84
C THR A 316 1.62 1.98 -6.13
N ASP A 317 0.75 1.24 -6.82
CA ASP A 317 1.04 0.66 -8.13
C ASP A 317 1.35 1.72 -9.19
N MET A 318 0.86 2.94 -9.01
CA MET A 318 1.21 4.07 -9.86
C MET A 318 2.69 4.47 -9.69
N ALA A 319 3.32 4.10 -8.58
CA ALA A 319 4.71 4.42 -8.26
C ALA A 319 5.69 3.31 -8.68
N THR A 320 5.20 2.17 -9.16
CA THR A 320 5.99 1.04 -9.68
C THR A 320 5.84 0.85 -11.16
#